data_0780c6b890e535d49b059dc1217a7d59
#
_entry.id   0780c6b890e535d49b059dc1217a7d59
#
_cell.length_a   1.000
_cell.length_b   1.000
_cell.length_c   1.000
_cell.angle_alpha   90.00
_cell.angle_beta   90.00
_cell.angle_gamma   90.00
#
_symmetry.space_group_name_H-M   'P 1'
#
loop_
_entity.id
_entity.type
_entity.pdbx_description
1 polymer ?
#
loop_
_entity_poly.entity_id
_entity_poly.type
_entity_poly.pdbx_seq_one_letter_code
_entity_poly.pdbx_strand_id
1 'polypeptide(L)'
;LQYFINTYNELNIIPMVHIDDNDSLHNMESFILSQSKKGRSIAARFPININNIDEYIKIITSTMTVNQKLFIILDSEQITESNIDEVIANLQLNMAKIKPILNENINAIIAGTSFPKTVADYGDKEGDIPIFEEYIYEKFQEPYVLYGDYASINIEQIEIKGGTFVPRIDVSLENIIFYK
;
A
#
# COMPACT_ATOMS: atom_id res chain seq x y z
N LEU A 1 6.56 15.00 -9.32
CA LEU A 1 5.43 14.13 -9.64
C LEU A 1 4.56 14.72 -10.75
N GLN A 2 4.03 15.97 -10.60
CA GLN A 2 3.14 16.59 -11.58
C GLN A 2 3.76 16.71 -12.99
N TYR A 3 5.05 17.02 -13.10
CA TYR A 3 5.78 17.07 -14.38
C TYR A 3 5.78 15.69 -15.06
N PHE A 4 6.13 14.63 -14.32
CA PHE A 4 6.14 13.25 -14.83
C PHE A 4 4.76 12.83 -15.34
N ILE A 5 3.72 13.04 -14.53
CA ILE A 5 2.33 12.70 -14.89
C ILE A 5 1.88 13.44 -16.15
N ASN A 6 2.31 14.68 -16.35
CA ASN A 6 1.95 15.47 -17.54
C ASN A 6 2.73 15.01 -18.78
N THR A 7 4.01 14.65 -18.61
CA THR A 7 4.87 14.20 -19.72
C THR A 7 4.42 12.85 -20.29
N TYR A 8 3.91 11.96 -19.43
CA TYR A 8 3.43 10.62 -19.82
C TYR A 8 1.90 10.53 -19.78
N ASN A 9 1.23 11.56 -20.31
CA ASN A 9 -0.23 11.68 -20.26
C ASN A 9 -0.97 10.59 -21.06
N GLU A 10 -0.31 9.99 -22.05
CA GLU A 10 -0.83 8.86 -22.84
C GLU A 10 -0.84 7.54 -22.04
N LEU A 11 -0.08 7.44 -20.95
CA LEU A 11 -0.11 6.28 -20.07
C LEU A 11 -1.29 6.39 -19.12
N ASN A 12 -1.93 5.26 -18.86
CA ASN A 12 -3.02 5.18 -17.87
C ASN A 12 -2.46 5.17 -16.43
N ILE A 13 -1.85 6.30 -16.04
CA ILE A 13 -1.23 6.47 -14.73
C ILE A 13 -2.30 6.84 -13.70
N ILE A 14 -2.32 6.11 -12.59
CA ILE A 14 -3.11 6.45 -11.40
C ILE A 14 -2.18 7.18 -10.41
N PRO A 15 -2.34 8.52 -10.26
CA PRO A 15 -1.54 9.26 -9.31
C PRO A 15 -1.89 8.85 -7.88
N MET A 16 -0.88 8.70 -7.03
CA MET A 16 -1.05 8.35 -5.63
C MET A 16 -0.74 9.52 -4.71
N VAL A 17 -1.61 9.74 -3.74
CA VAL A 17 -1.38 10.60 -2.58
C VAL A 17 -0.92 9.72 -1.44
N HIS A 18 0.23 10.03 -0.88
CA HIS A 18 0.66 9.45 0.39
C HIS A 18 0.15 10.38 1.50
N ILE A 19 -0.54 9.82 2.46
CA ILE A 19 -1.18 10.59 3.55
C ILE A 19 -0.60 10.12 4.88
N ASP A 20 -0.18 11.09 5.65
CA ASP A 20 0.33 10.90 7.01
C ASP A 20 -0.32 11.95 7.93
N ASP A 21 -0.36 11.69 9.23
CA ASP A 21 -1.03 12.56 10.22
C ASP A 21 -0.50 14.00 10.25
N ASN A 22 0.68 14.27 9.68
CA ASN A 22 1.31 15.60 9.62
C ASN A 22 1.12 16.31 8.28
N ASP A 23 0.45 15.67 7.32
CA ASP A 23 0.29 16.24 5.99
C ASP A 23 -0.71 17.42 5.98
N SER A 24 -0.41 18.41 5.14
CA SER A 24 -1.32 19.53 4.90
C SER A 24 -2.54 19.08 4.11
N LEU A 25 -3.71 19.04 4.74
CA LEU A 25 -4.99 18.79 4.08
C LEU A 25 -5.20 19.65 2.84
N HIS A 26 -4.76 20.92 2.87
CA HIS A 26 -4.87 21.84 1.75
C HIS A 26 -4.03 21.41 0.53
N ASN A 27 -2.81 20.92 0.77
CA ASN A 27 -1.95 20.43 -0.31
C ASN A 27 -2.54 19.15 -0.94
N MET A 28 -3.05 18.25 -0.12
CA MET A 28 -3.74 17.05 -0.56
C MET A 28 -4.96 17.40 -1.42
N GLU A 29 -5.85 18.26 -0.91
CA GLU A 29 -7.06 18.69 -1.62
C GLU A 29 -6.73 19.34 -2.97
N SER A 30 -5.75 20.24 -2.99
CA SER A 30 -5.28 20.90 -4.22
C SER A 30 -4.75 19.90 -5.24
N PHE A 31 -3.99 18.89 -4.81
CA PHE A 31 -3.50 17.83 -5.68
C PHE A 31 -4.66 17.01 -6.25
N ILE A 32 -5.57 16.52 -5.39
CA ILE A 32 -6.72 15.72 -5.80
C ILE A 32 -7.59 16.49 -6.80
N LEU A 33 -7.90 17.75 -6.50
CA LEU A 33 -8.67 18.61 -7.40
C LEU A 33 -8.00 18.76 -8.77
N SER A 34 -6.67 18.89 -8.82
CA SER A 34 -5.92 18.98 -10.05
C SER A 34 -5.99 17.70 -10.91
N GLN A 35 -6.04 16.54 -10.28
CA GLN A 35 -6.18 15.24 -10.98
C GLN A 35 -7.64 14.98 -11.36
N SER A 36 -8.59 15.35 -10.50
CA SER A 36 -10.03 15.25 -10.77
C SER A 36 -10.47 16.04 -11.99
N LYS A 37 -9.96 17.25 -12.16
CA LYS A 37 -10.19 18.06 -13.36
C LYS A 37 -9.70 17.40 -14.66
N LYS A 38 -8.77 16.45 -14.56
CA LYS A 38 -8.25 15.67 -15.70
C LYS A 38 -8.98 14.34 -15.88
N GLY A 39 -10.00 14.04 -15.07
CA GLY A 39 -10.76 12.79 -15.11
C GLY A 39 -9.97 11.55 -14.69
N ARG A 40 -8.86 11.71 -13.97
CA ARG A 40 -8.01 10.59 -13.57
C ARG A 40 -8.51 9.91 -12.30
N SER A 41 -8.42 8.58 -12.28
CA SER A 41 -8.52 7.82 -11.03
C SER A 41 -7.39 8.19 -10.08
N ILE A 42 -7.60 8.00 -8.79
CA ILE A 42 -6.67 8.41 -7.72
C ILE A 42 -6.45 7.23 -6.80
N ALA A 43 -5.21 7.06 -6.34
CA ALA A 43 -4.89 6.21 -5.20
C ALA A 43 -4.55 7.09 -3.99
N ALA A 44 -5.01 6.71 -2.81
CA ALA A 44 -4.68 7.34 -1.55
C ALA A 44 -4.09 6.28 -0.61
N ARG A 45 -2.84 6.45 -0.23
CA ARG A 45 -2.11 5.50 0.63
C ARG A 45 -2.09 6.04 2.05
N PHE A 46 -2.55 5.23 2.97
CA PHE A 46 -2.67 5.50 4.39
C PHE A 46 -1.87 4.48 5.19
N PRO A 47 -1.03 4.90 6.14
CA PRO A 47 -0.49 3.97 7.13
C PRO A 47 -1.64 3.43 7.99
N ILE A 48 -1.58 2.15 8.38
CA ILE A 48 -2.68 1.51 9.13
C ILE A 48 -2.92 2.10 10.53
N ASN A 49 -1.96 2.82 11.08
CA ASN A 49 -2.06 3.47 12.38
C ASN A 49 -2.64 4.89 12.32
N ILE A 50 -3.12 5.34 11.15
CA ILE A 50 -3.72 6.66 10.99
C ILE A 50 -5.00 6.84 11.82
N ASN A 51 -5.14 7.98 12.47
CA ASN A 51 -6.26 8.20 13.40
C ASN A 51 -7.57 8.59 12.71
N ASN A 52 -7.53 9.47 11.72
CA ASN A 52 -8.70 10.15 11.15
C ASN A 52 -8.91 9.81 9.68
N ILE A 53 -8.79 8.53 9.31
CA ILE A 53 -8.93 8.09 7.91
C ILE A 53 -10.24 8.54 7.27
N ASP A 54 -11.32 8.58 8.02
CA ASP A 54 -12.66 8.98 7.58
C ASP A 54 -12.72 10.47 7.18
N GLU A 55 -11.98 11.35 7.85
CA GLU A 55 -11.89 12.77 7.48
C GLU A 55 -11.17 12.94 6.15
N TYR A 56 -10.03 12.28 5.96
CA TYR A 56 -9.28 12.30 4.71
C TYR A 56 -10.12 11.77 3.55
N ILE A 57 -10.78 10.63 3.72
CA ILE A 57 -11.62 10.03 2.70
C ILE A 57 -12.79 10.93 2.33
N LYS A 58 -13.42 11.59 3.31
CA LYS A 58 -14.50 12.54 3.06
C LYS A 58 -14.02 13.71 2.19
N ILE A 59 -12.83 14.25 2.45
CA ILE A 59 -12.24 15.32 1.62
C ILE A 59 -11.97 14.79 0.22
N ILE A 60 -11.34 13.62 0.09
CA ILE A 60 -11.02 13.02 -1.22
C ILE A 60 -12.29 12.81 -2.04
N THR A 61 -13.29 12.15 -1.47
CA THR A 61 -14.53 11.83 -2.17
C THR A 61 -15.35 13.06 -2.54
N SER A 62 -15.34 14.11 -1.71
CA SER A 62 -16.04 15.37 -2.02
C SER A 62 -15.38 16.16 -3.16
N THR A 63 -14.11 15.91 -3.41
CA THR A 63 -13.33 16.60 -4.46
C THR A 63 -13.33 15.83 -5.77
N MET A 64 -13.66 14.54 -5.76
CA MET A 64 -13.70 13.69 -6.96
C MET A 64 -14.96 13.96 -7.80
N THR A 65 -14.81 13.76 -9.10
CA THR A 65 -15.95 13.81 -10.05
C THR A 65 -16.59 12.42 -10.21
N VAL A 66 -17.82 12.40 -10.66
CA VAL A 66 -18.54 11.16 -11.02
C VAL A 66 -17.75 10.37 -12.07
N ASN A 67 -17.64 9.06 -11.90
CA ASN A 67 -16.89 8.12 -12.75
C ASN A 67 -15.37 8.03 -12.51
N GLN A 68 -14.81 8.77 -11.55
CA GLN A 68 -13.44 8.51 -11.12
C GLN A 68 -13.39 7.33 -10.15
N LYS A 69 -12.30 6.55 -10.22
CA LYS A 69 -12.05 5.50 -9.23
C LYS A 69 -11.11 6.00 -8.15
N LEU A 70 -11.41 5.60 -6.92
CA LEU A 70 -10.55 5.77 -5.76
C LEU A 70 -10.04 4.41 -5.29
N PHE A 71 -8.73 4.30 -5.15
CA PHE A 71 -8.08 3.16 -4.51
C PHE A 71 -7.55 3.60 -3.16
N ILE A 72 -8.14 3.09 -2.09
CA ILE A 72 -7.74 3.34 -0.70
C ILE A 72 -6.74 2.26 -0.32
N ILE A 73 -5.46 2.60 -0.23
CA ILE A 73 -4.41 1.66 0.14
C ILE A 73 -4.19 1.76 1.65
N LEU A 74 -4.55 0.70 2.37
CA LEU A 74 -4.22 0.52 3.79
C LEU A 74 -2.87 -0.20 3.86
N ASP A 75 -1.84 0.55 4.21
CA ASP A 75 -0.47 0.10 4.16
C ASP A 75 0.03 -0.32 5.53
N SER A 76 0.24 -1.62 5.69
CA SER A 76 0.75 -2.24 6.91
C SER A 76 2.27 -2.11 7.05
N GLU A 77 2.94 -1.60 6.00
CA GLU A 77 4.41 -1.52 5.97
C GLU A 77 5.06 -2.89 6.22
N GLN A 78 5.95 -2.97 7.20
CA GLN A 78 6.63 -4.20 7.56
C GLN A 78 5.76 -5.09 8.44
N ILE A 79 5.48 -6.31 7.98
CA ILE A 79 4.73 -7.33 8.72
C ILE A 79 5.72 -8.37 9.25
N THR A 80 5.60 -8.68 10.53
CA THR A 80 6.44 -9.67 11.22
C THR A 80 5.56 -10.54 12.10
N GLU A 81 6.07 -11.70 12.52
CA GLU A 81 5.37 -12.55 13.48
C GLU A 81 5.03 -11.83 14.80
N SER A 82 5.85 -10.85 15.18
CA SER A 82 5.66 -10.10 16.44
C SER A 82 4.60 -9.00 16.36
N ASN A 83 4.27 -8.47 15.16
CA ASN A 83 3.32 -7.37 15.01
C ASN A 83 2.04 -7.73 14.26
N ILE A 84 1.89 -8.96 13.78
CA ILE A 84 0.77 -9.38 12.92
C ILE A 84 -0.60 -9.16 13.57
N ASP A 85 -0.73 -9.42 14.88
CA ASP A 85 -1.98 -9.21 15.60
C ASP A 85 -2.35 -7.73 15.71
N GLU A 86 -1.36 -6.86 15.92
CA GLU A 86 -1.54 -5.40 15.92
C GLU A 86 -1.94 -4.90 14.52
N VAL A 87 -1.27 -5.40 13.48
CA VAL A 87 -1.61 -5.10 12.08
C VAL A 87 -3.06 -5.46 11.78
N ILE A 88 -3.50 -6.66 12.14
CA ILE A 88 -4.88 -7.11 11.94
C ILE A 88 -5.87 -6.21 12.70
N ALA A 89 -5.58 -5.86 13.96
CA ALA A 89 -6.45 -5.01 14.76
C ALA A 89 -6.60 -3.60 14.15
N ASN A 90 -5.50 -2.99 13.70
CA ASN A 90 -5.53 -1.69 13.05
C ASN A 90 -6.26 -1.72 11.70
N LEU A 91 -6.05 -2.77 10.90
CA LEU A 91 -6.81 -2.97 9.67
C LEU A 91 -8.30 -3.12 9.93
N GLN A 92 -8.72 -3.87 10.95
CA GLN A 92 -10.13 -4.02 11.33
C GLN A 92 -10.76 -2.68 11.69
N LEU A 93 -10.07 -1.83 12.46
CA LEU A 93 -10.55 -0.50 12.81
C LEU A 93 -10.74 0.40 11.58
N ASN A 94 -9.76 0.42 10.68
CA ASN A 94 -9.84 1.23 9.46
C ASN A 94 -10.87 0.67 8.48
N MET A 95 -10.90 -0.64 8.28
CA MET A 95 -11.91 -1.28 7.43
C MET A 95 -13.33 -1.01 7.92
N ALA A 96 -13.59 -1.03 9.24
CA ALA A 96 -14.89 -0.67 9.78
C ALA A 96 -15.35 0.74 9.39
N LYS A 97 -14.41 1.70 9.29
CA LYS A 97 -14.68 3.08 8.87
C LYS A 97 -14.93 3.22 7.37
N ILE A 98 -14.18 2.48 6.53
CA ILE A 98 -14.24 2.65 5.07
C ILE A 98 -15.22 1.70 4.38
N LYS A 99 -15.52 0.54 4.96
CA LYS A 99 -16.42 -0.47 4.39
C LYS A 99 -17.77 0.10 3.89
N PRO A 100 -18.44 1.02 4.63
CA PRO A 100 -19.73 1.57 4.18
C PRO A 100 -19.69 2.34 2.87
N ILE A 101 -18.52 2.78 2.42
CA ILE A 101 -18.37 3.58 1.19
C ILE A 101 -17.79 2.78 0.02
N LEU A 102 -17.33 1.55 0.26
CA LEU A 102 -16.77 0.71 -0.81
C LEU A 102 -17.84 0.36 -1.85
N ASN A 103 -17.47 0.48 -3.12
CA ASN A 103 -18.34 0.18 -4.26
C ASN A 103 -17.47 -0.01 -5.53
N GLU A 104 -18.08 -0.16 -6.68
CA GLU A 104 -17.41 -0.34 -7.97
C GLU A 104 -16.40 0.77 -8.34
N ASN A 105 -16.55 1.96 -7.75
CA ASN A 105 -15.67 3.11 -7.98
C ASN A 105 -14.74 3.39 -6.79
N ILE A 106 -14.98 2.81 -5.62
CA ILE A 106 -14.16 2.97 -4.41
C ILE A 106 -13.74 1.61 -3.91
N ASN A 107 -12.46 1.30 -4.06
CA ASN A 107 -11.88 0.02 -3.71
C ASN A 107 -10.85 0.21 -2.58
N ALA A 108 -10.80 -0.74 -1.64
CA ALA A 108 -9.73 -0.84 -0.67
C ALA A 108 -8.64 -1.78 -1.18
N ILE A 109 -7.38 -1.49 -0.89
CA ILE A 109 -6.24 -2.37 -1.11
C ILE A 109 -5.57 -2.57 0.24
N ILE A 110 -5.42 -3.82 0.68
CA ILE A 110 -4.64 -4.16 1.87
C ILE A 110 -3.24 -4.48 1.38
N ALA A 111 -2.26 -3.68 1.80
CA ALA A 111 -0.88 -3.82 1.36
C ALA A 111 0.08 -3.91 2.54
N GLY A 112 1.21 -4.56 2.32
CA GLY A 112 2.29 -4.68 3.28
C GLY A 112 3.40 -5.57 2.75
N THR A 113 4.43 -5.81 3.54
CA THR A 113 5.51 -6.74 3.20
C THR A 113 6.02 -7.50 4.41
N SER A 114 6.16 -8.81 4.27
CA SER A 114 6.89 -9.66 5.21
C SER A 114 8.36 -9.77 4.84
N PHE A 115 8.77 -9.23 3.69
CA PHE A 115 10.12 -9.38 3.19
C PHE A 115 11.12 -8.66 4.10
N PRO A 116 12.14 -9.35 4.64
CA PRO A 116 13.04 -8.81 5.64
C PRO A 116 14.00 -7.78 5.03
N LYS A 117 14.54 -6.91 5.86
CA LYS A 117 15.62 -5.99 5.47
C LYS A 117 16.87 -6.72 4.99
N THR A 118 17.17 -7.84 5.63
CA THR A 118 18.26 -8.74 5.23
C THR A 118 17.79 -10.18 5.28
N VAL A 119 18.09 -10.93 4.25
CA VAL A 119 17.78 -12.37 4.19
C VAL A 119 18.77 -13.20 4.98
N ALA A 120 19.90 -12.64 5.38
CA ALA A 120 20.92 -13.34 6.17
C ALA A 120 20.37 -13.86 7.50
N ASP A 121 19.31 -13.25 8.02
CA ASP A 121 18.64 -13.68 9.26
C ASP A 121 17.94 -15.05 9.09
N TYR A 122 17.68 -15.47 7.86
CA TYR A 122 17.02 -16.73 7.50
C TYR A 122 17.99 -17.80 6.98
N GLY A 123 19.25 -17.45 6.73
CA GLY A 123 20.32 -18.36 6.31
C GLY A 123 21.33 -17.70 5.37
N ASP A 124 22.57 -18.21 5.35
CA ASP A 124 23.65 -17.63 4.58
C ASP A 124 23.61 -17.95 3.08
N LYS A 125 22.98 -19.06 2.68
CA LYS A 125 23.00 -19.57 1.31
C LYS A 125 21.61 -19.75 0.71
N GLU A 126 20.70 -20.23 1.49
CA GLU A 126 19.31 -20.48 1.10
C GLU A 126 18.43 -20.47 2.36
N GLY A 127 17.17 -20.16 2.22
CA GLY A 127 16.23 -20.17 3.32
C GLY A 127 14.79 -19.85 2.88
N ASP A 128 13.90 -19.97 3.85
CA ASP A 128 12.48 -19.70 3.69
C ASP A 128 12.10 -18.46 4.49
N ILE A 129 11.48 -17.51 3.83
CA ILE A 129 10.94 -16.30 4.45
C ILE A 129 9.41 -16.46 4.53
N PRO A 130 8.80 -16.40 5.72
CA PRO A 130 7.35 -16.52 5.84
C PRO A 130 6.65 -15.32 5.20
N ILE A 131 5.52 -15.58 4.53
CA ILE A 131 4.64 -14.57 3.92
C ILE A 131 3.40 -14.42 4.80
N PHE A 132 3.14 -13.22 5.29
CA PHE A 132 1.97 -12.93 6.12
C PHE A 132 0.91 -12.11 5.37
N GLU A 133 1.21 -11.53 4.23
CA GLU A 133 0.34 -10.65 3.47
C GLU A 133 -0.93 -11.37 3.02
N GLU A 134 -0.79 -12.59 2.50
CA GLU A 134 -1.92 -13.39 2.04
C GLU A 134 -2.80 -13.83 3.22
N TYR A 135 -2.19 -14.30 4.31
CA TYR A 135 -2.90 -14.65 5.55
C TYR A 135 -3.70 -13.48 6.12
N ILE A 136 -3.15 -12.26 6.08
CA ILE A 136 -3.87 -11.06 6.51
C ILE A 136 -5.02 -10.76 5.55
N TYR A 137 -4.76 -10.76 4.24
CA TYR A 137 -5.76 -10.46 3.24
C TYR A 137 -6.97 -11.42 3.31
N GLU A 138 -6.74 -12.71 3.57
CA GLU A 138 -7.81 -13.70 3.72
C GLU A 138 -8.85 -13.35 4.81
N LYS A 139 -8.43 -12.58 5.84
CA LYS A 139 -9.34 -12.12 6.90
C LYS A 139 -10.25 -10.97 6.48
N PHE A 140 -9.95 -10.34 5.35
CA PHE A 140 -10.64 -9.14 4.84
C PHE A 140 -11.22 -9.34 3.45
N GLN A 141 -11.33 -10.56 2.96
CA GLN A 141 -11.92 -10.86 1.65
C GLN A 141 -13.39 -10.45 1.60
N GLU A 142 -13.65 -9.34 0.95
CA GLU A 142 -14.98 -8.79 0.73
C GLU A 142 -15.06 -8.15 -0.66
N PRO A 143 -16.27 -7.90 -1.20
CA PRO A 143 -16.40 -7.13 -2.42
C PRO A 143 -15.65 -5.79 -2.33
N TYR A 144 -14.92 -5.45 -3.40
CA TYR A 144 -14.14 -4.21 -3.51
C TYR A 144 -12.92 -4.11 -2.58
N VAL A 145 -12.50 -5.21 -1.96
CA VAL A 145 -11.22 -5.32 -1.25
C VAL A 145 -10.25 -6.12 -2.10
N LEU A 146 -9.08 -5.56 -2.34
CA LEU A 146 -8.05 -6.09 -3.22
C LEU A 146 -6.79 -6.43 -2.41
N TYR A 147 -6.06 -7.42 -2.87
CA TYR A 147 -4.75 -7.78 -2.37
C TYR A 147 -3.68 -6.81 -2.90
N GLY A 148 -2.70 -6.49 -2.06
CA GLY A 148 -1.50 -5.75 -2.43
C GLY A 148 -0.31 -6.21 -1.63
N ASP A 149 0.87 -6.21 -2.27
CA ASP A 149 2.14 -6.50 -1.62
C ASP A 149 3.28 -5.66 -2.21
N TYR A 150 4.44 -5.76 -1.59
CA TYR A 150 5.69 -5.14 -2.07
C TYR A 150 6.58 -6.13 -2.81
N ALA A 151 6.11 -7.33 -3.08
CA ALA A 151 6.89 -8.44 -3.58
C ALA A 151 8.13 -8.69 -2.69
N SER A 152 9.29 -8.95 -3.29
CA SER A 152 10.54 -9.18 -2.55
C SER A 152 11.27 -7.87 -2.18
N ILE A 153 10.52 -6.84 -1.73
CA ILE A 153 11.08 -5.53 -1.39
C ILE A 153 10.76 -5.19 0.05
N ASN A 154 11.78 -4.85 0.82
CA ASN A 154 11.63 -4.28 2.15
C ASN A 154 11.35 -2.77 2.05
N ILE A 155 10.57 -2.23 2.99
CA ILE A 155 10.20 -0.82 3.04
C ILE A 155 11.37 0.11 3.40
N GLU A 156 12.36 -0.41 4.12
CA GLU A 156 13.51 0.39 4.51
C GLU A 156 14.47 0.58 3.33
N GLN A 157 14.81 1.83 3.07
CA GLN A 157 15.86 2.14 2.11
C GLN A 157 17.22 1.76 2.69
N ILE A 158 17.89 0.82 2.06
CA ILE A 158 19.25 0.42 2.43
C ILE A 158 20.22 1.33 1.68
N GLU A 159 20.98 2.17 2.41
CA GLU A 159 22.14 2.84 1.83
C GLU A 159 23.22 1.82 1.51
N ILE A 160 23.37 1.48 0.24
CA ILE A 160 24.45 0.58 -0.21
C ILE A 160 25.78 1.36 -0.21
N LYS A 161 26.52 1.23 0.88
CA LYS A 161 27.87 1.81 1.02
C LYS A 161 28.95 0.86 0.44
N GLY A 162 28.83 0.52 -0.81
CA GLY A 162 29.75 -0.41 -1.46
C GLY A 162 29.53 -1.86 -1.00
N GLY A 163 29.75 -2.81 -1.86
CA GLY A 163 29.59 -4.23 -1.56
C GLY A 163 29.73 -5.06 -2.83
N THR A 164 30.02 -6.34 -2.65
CA THR A 164 29.98 -7.29 -3.76
C THR A 164 28.51 -7.64 -4.01
N PHE A 165 28.03 -7.44 -5.22
CA PHE A 165 26.72 -7.93 -5.63
C PHE A 165 26.71 -9.46 -5.57
N VAL A 166 25.87 -10.02 -4.73
CA VAL A 166 25.60 -11.46 -4.68
C VAL A 166 24.28 -11.69 -5.38
N PRO A 167 24.27 -12.38 -6.54
CA PRO A 167 23.04 -12.74 -7.20
C PRO A 167 22.18 -13.60 -6.29
N ARG A 168 20.88 -13.30 -6.24
CA ARG A 168 19.89 -14.05 -5.46
C ARG A 168 18.68 -14.32 -6.34
N ILE A 169 18.07 -15.47 -6.14
CA ILE A 169 16.81 -15.86 -6.77
C ILE A 169 15.79 -16.01 -5.66
N ASP A 170 14.70 -15.28 -5.75
CA ASP A 170 13.55 -15.37 -4.85
C ASP A 170 12.42 -16.08 -5.59
N VAL A 171 11.84 -17.10 -4.98
CA VAL A 171 10.71 -17.87 -5.52
C VAL A 171 9.57 -17.82 -4.54
N SER A 172 8.48 -17.16 -4.92
CA SER A 172 7.25 -17.15 -4.11
C SER A 172 6.55 -18.49 -4.20
N LEU A 173 6.26 -19.07 -3.04
CA LEU A 173 5.44 -20.26 -2.84
C LEU A 173 4.22 -19.87 -2.00
N GLU A 174 3.33 -20.82 -1.69
CA GLU A 174 2.06 -20.59 -0.99
C GLU A 174 2.35 -20.04 0.39
N ASN A 175 2.93 -19.62 1.08
CA ASN A 175 3.13 -19.05 2.43
C ASN A 175 4.59 -18.71 2.75
N ILE A 176 5.47 -18.87 1.79
CA ILE A 176 6.89 -18.58 1.95
C ILE A 176 7.50 -18.02 0.66
N ILE A 177 8.56 -17.25 0.80
CA ILE A 177 9.49 -16.96 -0.27
C ILE A 177 10.75 -17.80 -0.01
N PHE A 178 11.03 -18.75 -0.90
CA PHE A 178 12.30 -19.44 -0.92
C PHE A 178 13.34 -18.57 -1.64
N TYR A 179 14.52 -18.44 -1.07
CA TYR A 179 15.63 -17.76 -1.71
C TYR A 179 16.90 -18.62 -1.79
N LYS A 180 17.71 -18.37 -2.81
CA LYS A 180 18.98 -19.04 -3.04
C LYS A 180 19.99 -18.12 -3.73
#